data_402d1f228fc63e04188de0c98c02a69f
#
_entry.id   402d1f228fc63e04188de0c98c02a69f
#
_cell.length_a   1.000
_cell.length_b   1.000
_cell.length_c   1.000
_cell.angle_alpha   90.00
_cell.angle_beta   90.00
_cell.angle_gamma   90.00
#
_symmetry.space_group_name_H-M   'P 1'
#
loop_
_entity.id
_entity.type
_entity.pdbx_description
1 polymer ?
#
loop_
_entity_poly.entity_id
_entity_poly.type
_entity_poly.pdbx_seq_one_letter_code
_entity_poly.pdbx_strand_id
1 'polypeptide(L)'
;MALLSLQQIHKTFEKGTVNENHVLRGLDLDIEQGDFISVIGGNGAGKSTLMNSIAGVLSIDEGDILLEGQSIKKASVDERSKDISRVFQDPRMGTATNLSIEENMAIAYRRGKKRSFFKKSITESERQVFKEALVDLGLGLENRMKTDANFLSGGQRQALTLAMATLVRPKILLLDEHTAALDPKTSDMVMNLTRKIVEEQELTTLMITHNMEHAIEYGNRLV
;
A
#
# COMPACT_ATOMS: atom_id res chain seq x y z
N MET A 1 -13.68 17.61 5.00
CA MET A 1 -14.51 16.36 4.82
C MET A 1 -13.54 15.22 4.66
N ALA A 2 -13.62 14.22 5.51
CA ALA A 2 -12.67 13.12 5.49
C ALA A 2 -12.60 12.45 4.11
N LEU A 3 -11.39 12.15 3.65
CA LEU A 3 -11.17 11.39 2.42
C LEU A 3 -11.55 9.92 2.62
N LEU A 4 -11.14 9.33 3.76
CA LEU A 4 -11.54 8.00 4.21
C LEU A 4 -12.12 8.11 5.61
N SER A 5 -13.31 7.54 5.85
CA SER A 5 -13.95 7.50 7.17
C SER A 5 -14.30 6.06 7.53
N LEU A 6 -13.80 5.62 8.66
CA LEU A 6 -14.15 4.35 9.29
C LEU A 6 -15.16 4.66 10.39
N GLN A 7 -16.34 4.04 10.35
CA GLN A 7 -17.44 4.33 11.25
C GLN A 7 -17.89 3.07 11.97
N GLN A 8 -17.66 3.02 13.28
CA GLN A 8 -18.05 1.91 14.15
C GLN A 8 -17.68 0.55 13.60
N ILE A 9 -16.40 0.40 13.20
CA ILE A 9 -15.91 -0.83 12.58
C ILE A 9 -15.78 -1.92 13.62
N HIS A 10 -16.50 -3.02 13.41
CA HIS A 10 -16.35 -4.25 14.19
C HIS A 10 -15.85 -5.40 13.35
N LYS A 11 -14.95 -6.20 13.93
CA LYS A 11 -14.48 -7.45 13.35
C LYS A 11 -14.19 -8.48 14.43
N THR A 12 -14.88 -9.61 14.32
CA THR A 12 -14.71 -10.78 15.20
C THR A 12 -14.30 -11.98 14.36
N PHE A 13 -13.24 -12.65 14.78
CA PHE A 13 -12.82 -13.92 14.20
C PHE A 13 -13.38 -15.09 15.01
N GLU A 14 -13.63 -16.20 14.35
CA GLU A 14 -14.13 -17.47 14.94
C GLU A 14 -15.37 -17.29 15.82
N LYS A 15 -16.28 -16.41 15.37
CA LYS A 15 -17.49 -16.04 16.11
C LYS A 15 -18.30 -17.28 16.50
N GLY A 16 -18.71 -17.34 17.78
CA GLY A 16 -19.50 -18.44 18.36
C GLY A 16 -18.67 -19.68 18.72
N THR A 17 -17.36 -19.61 18.67
CA THR A 17 -16.45 -20.68 19.10
C THR A 17 -15.70 -20.32 20.37
N VAL A 18 -14.99 -21.30 20.97
CA VAL A 18 -14.13 -21.06 22.15
C VAL A 18 -12.91 -20.15 21.83
N ASN A 19 -12.60 -19.97 20.57
CA ASN A 19 -11.52 -19.12 20.09
C ASN A 19 -12.02 -17.76 19.57
N GLU A 20 -13.26 -17.40 19.88
CA GLU A 20 -13.82 -16.12 19.44
C GLU A 20 -12.93 -14.95 19.88
N ASN A 21 -12.56 -14.13 18.92
CA ASN A 21 -11.71 -12.96 19.15
C ASN A 21 -12.27 -11.71 18.46
N HIS A 22 -12.80 -10.77 19.24
CA HIS A 22 -13.28 -9.48 18.80
C HIS A 22 -12.12 -8.51 18.68
N VAL A 23 -11.57 -8.36 17.48
CA VAL A 23 -10.33 -7.62 17.20
C VAL A 23 -10.58 -6.13 16.99
N LEU A 24 -11.56 -5.75 16.15
CA LEU A 24 -11.99 -4.35 16.00
C LEU A 24 -13.30 -4.16 16.75
N ARG A 25 -13.33 -3.17 17.65
CA ARG A 25 -14.41 -3.01 18.65
C ARG A 25 -15.03 -1.63 18.58
N GLY A 26 -15.69 -1.30 17.46
CA GLY A 26 -16.28 0.00 17.24
C GLY A 26 -15.23 1.06 16.92
N LEU A 27 -14.30 0.74 16.01
CA LEU A 27 -13.26 1.67 15.58
C LEU A 27 -13.84 2.79 14.74
N ASP A 28 -13.59 4.02 15.16
CA ASP A 28 -13.82 5.24 14.39
C ASP A 28 -12.49 5.88 14.02
N LEU A 29 -12.30 6.24 12.74
CA LEU A 29 -11.11 6.94 12.26
C LEU A 29 -11.44 7.73 11.01
N ASP A 30 -11.22 9.04 11.06
CA ASP A 30 -11.29 9.92 9.91
C ASP A 30 -9.88 10.28 9.43
N ILE A 31 -9.66 10.15 8.13
CA ILE A 31 -8.41 10.45 7.44
C ILE A 31 -8.71 11.57 6.45
N GLU A 32 -8.09 12.73 6.66
CA GLU A 32 -8.21 13.88 5.76
C GLU A 32 -7.25 13.75 4.57
N GLN A 33 -7.53 14.48 3.51
CA GLN A 33 -6.62 14.52 2.36
C GLN A 33 -5.26 15.10 2.76
N GLY A 34 -4.18 14.41 2.39
CA GLY A 34 -2.81 14.80 2.72
C GLY A 34 -2.33 14.34 4.10
N ASP A 35 -3.18 13.66 4.90
CA ASP A 35 -2.73 13.07 6.16
C ASP A 35 -1.68 11.98 5.92
N PHE A 36 -0.65 11.97 6.76
CA PHE A 36 0.26 10.83 6.94
C PHE A 36 0.05 10.27 8.35
N ILE A 37 -0.79 9.25 8.46
CA ILE A 37 -1.15 8.66 9.76
C ILE A 37 -0.26 7.46 10.03
N SER A 38 0.43 7.48 11.18
CA SER A 38 1.17 6.32 11.69
C SER A 38 0.32 5.56 12.71
N VAL A 39 0.07 4.29 12.44
CA VAL A 39 -0.63 3.36 13.34
C VAL A 39 0.40 2.55 14.09
N ILE A 40 0.39 2.66 15.42
CA ILE A 40 1.29 1.96 16.32
C ILE A 40 0.50 1.07 17.27
N GLY A 41 1.13 0.02 17.76
CA GLY A 41 0.51 -0.90 18.71
C GLY A 41 1.23 -2.24 18.75
N GLY A 42 0.98 -3.01 19.81
CA GLY A 42 1.55 -4.34 19.99
C GLY A 42 1.07 -5.36 18.95
N ASN A 43 1.70 -6.53 18.96
CA ASN A 43 1.21 -7.66 18.17
C ASN A 43 -0.19 -8.07 18.63
N GLY A 44 -1.08 -8.35 17.68
CA GLY A 44 -2.47 -8.68 17.98
C GLY A 44 -3.40 -7.47 18.20
N ALA A 45 -2.90 -6.23 18.20
CA ALA A 45 -3.72 -5.01 18.37
C ALA A 45 -4.71 -4.72 17.24
N GLY A 46 -4.75 -5.54 16.18
CA GLY A 46 -5.71 -5.37 15.09
C GLY A 46 -5.21 -4.53 13.89
N LYS A 47 -3.95 -4.07 13.90
CA LYS A 47 -3.40 -3.21 12.83
C LYS A 47 -3.53 -3.82 11.44
N SER A 48 -3.11 -5.07 11.25
CA SER A 48 -3.24 -5.77 9.96
C SER A 48 -4.70 -6.06 9.62
N THR A 49 -5.55 -6.29 10.62
CA THR A 49 -7.00 -6.43 10.44
C THR A 49 -7.59 -5.14 9.89
N LEU A 50 -7.20 -3.99 10.44
CA LEU A 50 -7.59 -2.67 9.95
C LEU A 50 -7.18 -2.47 8.49
N MET A 51 -5.89 -2.69 8.15
CA MET A 51 -5.38 -2.57 6.77
C MET A 51 -6.12 -3.49 5.79
N ASN A 52 -6.34 -4.75 6.19
CA ASN A 52 -7.06 -5.73 5.37
C ASN A 52 -8.53 -5.33 5.16
N SER A 53 -9.16 -4.72 6.16
CA SER A 53 -10.55 -4.22 6.07
C SER A 53 -10.64 -3.03 5.12
N ILE A 54 -9.71 -2.08 5.19
CA ILE A 54 -9.64 -0.92 4.28
C ILE A 54 -9.38 -1.40 2.85
N ALA A 55 -8.42 -2.32 2.65
CA ALA A 55 -8.09 -2.87 1.33
C ALA A 55 -9.19 -3.80 0.75
N GLY A 56 -10.19 -4.20 1.55
CA GLY A 56 -11.26 -5.10 1.12
C GLY A 56 -10.88 -6.58 1.08
N VAL A 57 -9.70 -6.94 1.58
CA VAL A 57 -9.25 -8.34 1.72
C VAL A 57 -10.05 -9.04 2.81
N LEU A 58 -10.45 -8.29 3.83
CA LEU A 58 -11.25 -8.76 4.95
C LEU A 58 -12.55 -7.97 5.04
N SER A 59 -13.69 -8.67 5.11
CA SER A 59 -14.99 -8.04 5.36
C SER A 59 -15.11 -7.62 6.83
N ILE A 60 -15.67 -6.47 7.09
CA ILE A 60 -16.09 -6.02 8.42
C ILE A 60 -17.44 -6.63 8.77
N ASP A 61 -17.69 -6.85 10.05
CA ASP A 61 -18.97 -7.42 10.53
C ASP A 61 -20.03 -6.33 10.68
N GLU A 62 -19.69 -5.21 11.32
CA GLU A 62 -20.56 -4.06 11.52
C GLU A 62 -19.82 -2.76 11.20
N GLY A 63 -20.56 -1.66 11.09
CA GLY A 63 -20.03 -0.36 10.72
C GLY A 63 -19.97 -0.13 9.21
N ASP A 64 -19.29 0.93 8.79
CA ASP A 64 -19.10 1.28 7.38
C ASP A 64 -17.73 1.88 7.11
N ILE A 65 -17.24 1.75 5.87
CA ILE A 65 -16.02 2.36 5.37
C ILE A 65 -16.42 3.26 4.20
N LEU A 66 -16.22 4.57 4.38
CA LEU A 66 -16.57 5.57 3.38
C LEU A 66 -15.31 6.13 2.73
N LEU A 67 -15.25 6.13 1.42
CA LEU A 67 -14.23 6.83 0.63
C LEU A 67 -14.92 7.99 -0.10
N GLU A 68 -14.47 9.22 0.17
CA GLU A 68 -15.13 10.45 -0.34
C GLU A 68 -16.65 10.47 -0.06
N GLY A 69 -17.05 10.00 1.13
CA GLY A 69 -18.44 9.93 1.54
C GLY A 69 -19.26 8.80 0.94
N GLN A 70 -18.68 7.97 0.07
CA GLN A 70 -19.36 6.82 -0.52
C GLN A 70 -18.93 5.51 0.16
N SER A 71 -19.91 4.69 0.55
CA SER A 71 -19.61 3.39 1.17
C SER A 71 -18.91 2.45 0.18
N ILE A 72 -17.76 1.95 0.62
CA ILE A 72 -16.99 0.91 -0.07
C ILE A 72 -17.08 -0.44 0.64
N LYS A 73 -17.93 -0.58 1.66
CA LYS A 73 -18.06 -1.81 2.47
C LYS A 73 -18.24 -3.06 1.60
N LYS A 74 -19.05 -2.96 0.54
CA LYS A 74 -19.34 -4.08 -0.37
C LYS A 74 -18.46 -4.13 -1.61
N ALA A 75 -17.59 -3.14 -1.81
CA ALA A 75 -16.69 -3.10 -2.95
C ALA A 75 -15.62 -4.20 -2.84
N SER A 76 -15.40 -4.89 -3.93
CA SER A 76 -14.35 -5.92 -4.05
C SER A 76 -12.95 -5.32 -3.97
N VAL A 77 -11.95 -6.17 -3.73
CA VAL A 77 -10.52 -5.76 -3.75
C VAL A 77 -10.16 -5.09 -5.08
N ASP A 78 -10.63 -5.63 -6.21
CA ASP A 78 -10.36 -5.09 -7.54
C ASP A 78 -10.96 -3.67 -7.71
N GLU A 79 -12.18 -3.46 -7.23
CA GLU A 79 -12.82 -2.13 -7.25
C GLU A 79 -12.07 -1.13 -6.36
N ARG A 80 -11.70 -1.53 -5.14
CA ARG A 80 -10.93 -0.66 -4.21
C ARG A 80 -9.51 -0.38 -4.70
N SER A 81 -8.90 -1.32 -5.41
CA SER A 81 -7.53 -1.18 -5.92
C SER A 81 -7.33 -0.01 -6.88
N LYS A 82 -8.40 0.57 -7.42
CA LYS A 82 -8.35 1.79 -8.25
C LYS A 82 -7.90 3.00 -7.44
N ASP A 83 -8.38 3.10 -6.20
CA ASP A 83 -8.22 4.25 -5.32
C ASP A 83 -7.30 3.96 -4.13
N ILE A 84 -7.15 2.70 -3.72
CA ILE A 84 -6.38 2.27 -2.56
C ILE A 84 -5.25 1.37 -3.01
N SER A 85 -4.01 1.79 -2.74
CA SER A 85 -2.80 1.00 -2.98
C SER A 85 -2.22 0.49 -1.68
N ARG A 86 -1.52 -0.64 -1.74
CA ARG A 86 -0.84 -1.22 -0.57
C ARG A 86 0.59 -1.65 -0.90
N VAL A 87 1.51 -1.32 0.00
CA VAL A 87 2.87 -1.86 0.04
C VAL A 87 2.94 -2.81 1.23
N PHE A 88 3.40 -4.03 1.00
CA PHE A 88 3.43 -5.09 2.00
C PHE A 88 4.76 -5.14 2.74
N GLN A 89 4.76 -5.77 3.90
CA GLN A 89 5.97 -6.06 4.70
C GLN A 89 6.96 -6.94 3.91
N ASP A 90 6.48 -8.03 3.30
CA ASP A 90 7.29 -8.83 2.38
C ASP A 90 7.10 -8.30 0.94
N PRO A 91 8.15 -7.72 0.33
CA PRO A 91 8.06 -7.19 -1.03
C PRO A 91 7.75 -8.25 -2.11
N ARG A 92 7.88 -9.54 -1.79
CA ARG A 92 7.49 -10.63 -2.70
C ARG A 92 5.98 -10.70 -2.88
N MET A 93 5.21 -10.26 -1.89
CA MET A 93 3.74 -10.20 -2.01
C MET A 93 3.28 -9.10 -2.96
N GLY A 94 4.09 -8.06 -3.16
CA GLY A 94 3.81 -6.94 -4.04
C GLY A 94 4.37 -7.10 -5.47
N THR A 95 5.19 -8.15 -5.74
CA THR A 95 5.85 -8.34 -7.02
C THR A 95 5.63 -9.74 -7.59
N ALA A 96 5.46 -9.83 -8.90
CA ALA A 96 5.58 -11.10 -9.63
C ALA A 96 7.08 -11.39 -9.87
N THR A 97 7.69 -12.16 -8.99
CA THR A 97 9.16 -12.32 -8.92
C THR A 97 9.76 -12.93 -10.18
N ASN A 98 9.00 -13.75 -10.92
CA ASN A 98 9.42 -14.39 -12.17
C ASN A 98 9.16 -13.52 -13.42
N LEU A 99 8.70 -12.29 -13.23
CA LEU A 99 8.51 -11.31 -14.29
C LEU A 99 9.58 -10.22 -14.17
N SER A 100 9.91 -9.61 -15.29
CA SER A 100 10.83 -8.48 -15.36
C SER A 100 10.27 -7.24 -14.63
N ILE A 101 11.15 -6.27 -14.35
CA ILE A 101 10.76 -4.99 -13.76
C ILE A 101 9.70 -4.31 -14.63
N GLU A 102 9.89 -4.24 -15.98
CA GLU A 102 8.92 -3.58 -16.86
C GLU A 102 7.57 -4.30 -16.89
N GLU A 103 7.54 -5.63 -16.77
CA GLU A 103 6.29 -6.39 -16.70
C GLU A 103 5.55 -6.16 -15.38
N ASN A 104 6.26 -6.11 -14.27
CA ASN A 104 5.71 -5.74 -12.97
C ASN A 104 5.11 -4.32 -13.01
N MET A 105 5.84 -3.34 -13.55
CA MET A 105 5.36 -1.98 -13.75
C MET A 105 4.13 -1.93 -14.66
N ALA A 106 4.10 -2.73 -15.73
CA ALA A 106 2.95 -2.81 -16.64
C ALA A 106 1.69 -3.37 -15.96
N ILE A 107 1.84 -4.35 -15.06
CA ILE A 107 0.72 -4.86 -14.24
C ILE A 107 0.17 -3.73 -13.35
N ALA A 108 1.05 -3.02 -12.64
CA ALA A 108 0.67 -1.91 -11.78
C ALA A 108 0.01 -0.76 -12.55
N TYR A 109 0.55 -0.40 -13.71
CA TYR A 109 0.02 0.67 -14.57
C TYR A 109 -1.38 0.39 -15.11
N ARG A 110 -1.74 -0.89 -15.22
CA ARG A 110 -3.08 -1.33 -15.68
C ARG A 110 -4.10 -1.47 -14.55
N ARG A 111 -3.71 -1.17 -13.32
CA ARG A 111 -4.60 -1.19 -12.16
C ARG A 111 -5.82 -0.29 -12.41
N GLY A 112 -7.01 -0.80 -12.14
CA GLY A 112 -8.27 -0.09 -12.35
C GLY A 112 -8.69 0.14 -13.80
N LYS A 113 -7.91 -0.29 -14.79
CA LYS A 113 -8.25 -0.17 -16.21
C LYS A 113 -8.92 -1.45 -16.72
N LYS A 114 -9.92 -1.30 -17.59
CA LYS A 114 -10.55 -2.45 -18.26
C LYS A 114 -9.49 -3.23 -19.05
N ARG A 115 -9.48 -4.56 -18.89
CA ARG A 115 -8.58 -5.43 -19.65
C ARG A 115 -8.92 -5.35 -21.14
N SER A 116 -7.92 -5.04 -21.98
CA SER A 116 -8.04 -5.15 -23.41
C SER A 116 -7.39 -6.46 -23.86
N PHE A 117 -8.14 -7.35 -24.47
CA PHE A 117 -7.64 -8.63 -25.00
C PHE A 117 -6.66 -8.45 -26.17
N PHE A 118 -6.64 -7.26 -26.80
CA PHE A 118 -5.82 -6.96 -27.96
C PHE A 118 -4.46 -6.32 -27.64
N LYS A 119 -4.22 -5.87 -26.41
CA LYS A 119 -2.96 -5.23 -26.00
C LYS A 119 -2.07 -6.24 -25.29
N LYS A 120 -1.26 -6.98 -26.07
CA LYS A 120 -0.36 -8.04 -25.55
C LYS A 120 1.04 -7.56 -25.15
N SER A 121 1.48 -6.38 -25.59
CA SER A 121 2.82 -5.87 -25.39
C SER A 121 2.85 -4.55 -24.62
N ILE A 122 3.97 -4.29 -23.96
CA ILE A 122 4.29 -2.99 -23.36
C ILE A 122 4.67 -2.06 -24.50
N THR A 123 4.02 -0.91 -24.58
CA THR A 123 4.31 0.11 -25.61
C THR A 123 5.54 0.93 -25.22
N GLU A 124 6.16 1.60 -26.20
CA GLU A 124 7.31 2.48 -25.91
C GLU A 124 6.93 3.66 -25.01
N SER A 125 5.73 4.21 -25.18
CA SER A 125 5.21 5.24 -24.28
C SER A 125 5.02 4.74 -22.83
N GLU A 126 4.56 3.50 -22.64
CA GLU A 126 4.47 2.90 -21.31
C GLU A 126 5.87 2.69 -20.71
N ARG A 127 6.86 2.23 -21.51
CA ARG A 127 8.26 2.09 -21.05
C ARG A 127 8.87 3.42 -20.61
N GLN A 128 8.58 4.50 -21.31
CA GLN A 128 9.07 5.82 -20.94
C GLN A 128 8.50 6.25 -19.56
N VAL A 129 7.20 6.05 -19.32
CA VAL A 129 6.57 6.32 -18.01
C VAL A 129 7.22 5.47 -16.91
N PHE A 130 7.46 4.18 -17.18
CA PHE A 130 8.10 3.30 -16.21
C PHE A 130 9.53 3.72 -15.91
N LYS A 131 10.28 4.11 -16.95
CA LYS A 131 11.65 4.57 -16.81
C LYS A 131 11.73 5.83 -15.94
N GLU A 132 10.87 6.81 -16.17
CA GLU A 132 10.79 8.03 -15.37
C GLU A 132 10.52 7.71 -13.91
N ALA A 133 9.49 6.91 -13.60
CA ALA A 133 9.18 6.50 -12.23
C ALA A 133 10.32 5.72 -11.55
N LEU A 134 11.12 4.96 -12.31
CA LEU A 134 12.27 4.22 -11.78
C LEU A 134 13.50 5.10 -11.58
N VAL A 135 13.72 6.12 -12.41
CA VAL A 135 14.78 7.12 -12.24
C VAL A 135 14.62 7.85 -10.90
N ASP A 136 13.40 8.20 -10.53
CA ASP A 136 13.09 8.89 -9.27
C ASP A 136 13.48 8.09 -8.02
N LEU A 137 13.61 6.76 -8.14
CA LEU A 137 14.09 5.90 -7.07
C LEU A 137 15.60 6.04 -6.81
N GLY A 138 16.41 6.47 -7.80
CA GLY A 138 17.85 6.62 -7.67
C GLY A 138 18.63 5.31 -7.49
N LEU A 139 18.05 4.16 -7.90
CA LEU A 139 18.60 2.81 -7.68
C LEU A 139 19.11 2.13 -8.95
N GLY A 140 19.14 2.83 -10.08
CA GLY A 140 19.59 2.31 -11.37
C GLY A 140 18.68 1.25 -12.01
N LEU A 141 17.44 1.11 -11.51
CA LEU A 141 16.48 0.12 -11.99
C LEU A 141 15.99 0.45 -13.40
N GLU A 142 15.99 1.72 -13.78
CA GLU A 142 15.64 2.22 -15.12
C GLU A 142 16.57 1.68 -16.21
N ASN A 143 17.78 1.27 -15.85
CA ASN A 143 18.75 0.67 -16.76
C ASN A 143 18.64 -0.86 -16.84
N ARG A 144 17.79 -1.46 -16.01
CA ARG A 144 17.66 -2.91 -15.82
C ARG A 144 16.21 -3.39 -15.96
N MET A 145 15.37 -2.68 -16.70
CA MET A 145 13.93 -2.94 -16.79
C MET A 145 13.57 -4.36 -17.26
N LYS A 146 14.46 -5.01 -18.01
CA LYS A 146 14.30 -6.41 -18.48
C LYS A 146 14.81 -7.46 -17.49
N THR A 147 15.39 -7.05 -16.36
CA THR A 147 15.85 -7.97 -15.31
C THR A 147 14.63 -8.47 -14.52
N ASP A 148 14.58 -9.77 -14.22
CA ASP A 148 13.52 -10.33 -13.39
C ASP A 148 13.59 -9.78 -11.96
N ALA A 149 12.44 -9.51 -11.36
CA ALA A 149 12.36 -8.98 -10.01
C ALA A 149 12.98 -9.89 -8.95
N ASN A 150 13.13 -11.18 -9.25
CA ASN A 150 13.80 -12.14 -8.38
C ASN A 150 15.29 -11.82 -8.12
N PHE A 151 15.96 -11.14 -9.07
CA PHE A 151 17.37 -10.75 -8.95
C PHE A 151 17.60 -9.42 -8.23
N LEU A 152 16.54 -8.78 -7.75
CA LEU A 152 16.63 -7.55 -6.97
C LEU A 152 16.98 -7.85 -5.51
N SER A 153 17.78 -6.97 -4.89
CA SER A 153 17.96 -6.98 -3.44
C SER A 153 16.63 -6.67 -2.73
N GLY A 154 16.54 -6.95 -1.43
CA GLY A 154 15.35 -6.65 -0.63
C GLY A 154 14.92 -5.19 -0.75
N GLY A 155 15.84 -4.26 -0.57
CA GLY A 155 15.58 -2.82 -0.69
C GLY A 155 15.20 -2.38 -2.10
N GLN A 156 15.87 -2.90 -3.14
CA GLN A 156 15.50 -2.62 -4.53
C GLN A 156 14.09 -3.12 -4.87
N ARG A 157 13.74 -4.31 -4.38
CA ARG A 157 12.41 -4.87 -4.58
C ARG A 157 11.36 -4.07 -3.82
N GLN A 158 11.67 -3.63 -2.59
CA GLN A 158 10.76 -2.78 -1.82
C GLN A 158 10.54 -1.42 -2.49
N ALA A 159 11.60 -0.79 -2.99
CA ALA A 159 11.50 0.43 -3.77
C ALA A 159 10.67 0.23 -5.06
N LEU A 160 10.84 -0.91 -5.74
CA LEU A 160 10.01 -1.27 -6.90
C LEU A 160 8.52 -1.40 -6.50
N THR A 161 8.19 -2.07 -5.37
CA THR A 161 6.79 -2.16 -4.92
C THR A 161 6.19 -0.80 -4.60
N LEU A 162 6.98 0.11 -4.02
CA LEU A 162 6.56 1.48 -3.76
C LEU A 162 6.28 2.24 -5.07
N ALA A 163 7.20 2.19 -6.05
CA ALA A 163 6.97 2.78 -7.37
C ALA A 163 5.72 2.20 -8.05
N MET A 164 5.52 0.88 -7.99
CA MET A 164 4.33 0.23 -8.52
C MET A 164 3.04 0.70 -7.83
N ALA A 165 3.07 0.88 -6.51
CA ALA A 165 1.92 1.31 -5.73
C ALA A 165 1.51 2.76 -6.06
N THR A 166 2.45 3.61 -6.46
CA THR A 166 2.27 5.04 -6.71
C THR A 166 2.28 5.43 -8.19
N LEU A 167 2.62 4.50 -9.10
CA LEU A 167 2.68 4.71 -10.55
C LEU A 167 1.36 5.22 -11.15
N VAL A 168 0.24 4.72 -10.64
CA VAL A 168 -1.08 5.30 -10.83
C VAL A 168 -1.47 5.88 -9.48
N ARG A 169 -1.47 7.21 -9.38
CA ARG A 169 -1.68 7.92 -8.11
C ARG A 169 -2.93 7.40 -7.38
N PRO A 170 -2.77 6.76 -6.22
CA PRO A 170 -3.90 6.31 -5.41
C PRO A 170 -4.47 7.48 -4.60
N LYS A 171 -5.71 7.37 -4.14
CA LYS A 171 -6.28 8.27 -3.13
C LYS A 171 -5.72 7.96 -1.74
N ILE A 172 -5.54 6.67 -1.44
CA ILE A 172 -4.99 6.19 -0.17
C ILE A 172 -3.83 5.24 -0.46
N LEU A 173 -2.68 5.50 0.19
CA LEU A 173 -1.52 4.61 0.23
C LEU A 173 -1.46 3.91 1.59
N LEU A 174 -1.53 2.58 1.59
CA LEU A 174 -1.39 1.75 2.76
C LEU A 174 0.04 1.19 2.81
N LEU A 175 0.77 1.47 3.89
CA LEU A 175 2.14 0.99 4.14
C LEU A 175 2.14 0.04 5.34
N ASP A 176 2.29 -1.24 5.09
CA ASP A 176 2.18 -2.29 6.11
C ASP A 176 3.57 -2.77 6.51
N GLU A 177 4.17 -2.15 7.53
CA GLU A 177 5.51 -2.48 8.06
C GLU A 177 6.57 -2.64 6.95
N HIS A 178 6.47 -1.86 5.92
CA HIS A 178 7.15 -2.06 4.62
C HIS A 178 8.68 -1.96 4.66
N THR A 179 9.26 -1.64 5.82
CA THR A 179 10.73 -1.61 6.02
C THR A 179 11.20 -2.61 7.07
N ALA A 180 10.29 -3.32 7.76
CA ALA A 180 10.64 -4.17 8.90
C ALA A 180 11.55 -5.37 8.56
N ALA A 181 11.51 -5.85 7.31
CA ALA A 181 12.33 -6.97 6.84
C ALA A 181 13.71 -6.53 6.26
N LEU A 182 14.05 -5.24 6.35
CA LEU A 182 15.27 -4.67 5.79
C LEU A 182 16.31 -4.39 6.89
N ASP A 183 17.58 -4.36 6.50
CA ASP A 183 18.63 -3.85 7.39
C ASP A 183 18.44 -2.34 7.63
N PRO A 184 18.99 -1.78 8.73
CA PRO A 184 18.73 -0.39 9.13
C PRO A 184 19.03 0.63 8.01
N LYS A 185 20.19 0.51 7.35
CA LYS A 185 20.58 1.45 6.29
C LYS A 185 19.64 1.41 5.10
N THR A 186 19.22 0.22 4.71
CA THR A 186 18.27 0.01 3.62
C THR A 186 16.86 0.47 4.02
N SER A 187 16.47 0.25 5.28
CA SER A 187 15.22 0.75 5.85
C SER A 187 15.13 2.28 5.75
N ASP A 188 16.16 2.98 6.22
CA ASP A 188 16.23 4.46 6.15
C ASP A 188 16.17 4.96 4.70
N MET A 189 16.86 4.30 3.79
CA MET A 189 16.82 4.63 2.36
C MET A 189 15.41 4.48 1.80
N VAL A 190 14.71 3.40 2.09
CA VAL A 190 13.34 3.16 1.62
C VAL A 190 12.36 4.14 2.27
N MET A 191 12.55 4.48 3.56
CA MET A 191 11.71 5.46 4.25
C MET A 191 11.88 6.86 3.66
N ASN A 192 13.11 7.30 3.41
CA ASN A 192 13.36 8.59 2.75
C ASN A 192 12.74 8.66 1.35
N LEU A 193 12.82 7.56 0.60
CA LEU A 193 12.17 7.43 -0.70
C LEU A 193 10.63 7.51 -0.58
N THR A 194 10.08 6.83 0.44
CA THR A 194 8.64 6.88 0.74
C THR A 194 8.20 8.32 1.03
N ARG A 195 8.94 9.05 1.90
CA ARG A 195 8.66 10.45 2.20
C ARG A 195 8.65 11.28 0.93
N LYS A 196 9.72 11.21 0.14
CA LYS A 196 9.85 11.96 -1.11
C LYS A 196 8.63 11.75 -2.01
N ILE A 197 8.24 10.50 -2.28
CA ILE A 197 7.12 10.18 -3.16
C ILE A 197 5.78 10.67 -2.57
N VAL A 198 5.57 10.51 -1.26
CA VAL A 198 4.35 10.97 -0.59
C VAL A 198 4.21 12.48 -0.65
N GLU A 199 5.30 13.23 -0.41
CA GLU A 199 5.32 14.70 -0.47
C GLU A 199 5.14 15.20 -1.91
N GLU A 200 5.90 14.68 -2.88
CA GLU A 200 5.84 15.11 -4.28
C GLU A 200 4.49 14.82 -4.94
N GLN A 201 3.84 13.72 -4.55
CA GLN A 201 2.53 13.34 -5.08
C GLN A 201 1.36 13.74 -4.17
N GLU A 202 1.61 14.39 -3.02
CA GLU A 202 0.60 14.78 -2.03
C GLU A 202 -0.33 13.60 -1.68
N LEU A 203 0.26 12.44 -1.34
CA LEU A 203 -0.49 11.21 -1.07
C LEU A 203 -1.03 11.20 0.36
N THR A 204 -2.28 10.81 0.51
CA THR A 204 -2.84 10.45 1.82
C THR A 204 -2.37 9.05 2.19
N THR A 205 -1.71 8.91 3.35
CA THR A 205 -0.99 7.69 3.69
C THR A 205 -1.38 7.18 5.07
N LEU A 206 -1.60 5.88 5.18
CA LEU A 206 -1.75 5.16 6.44
C LEU A 206 -0.61 4.14 6.57
N MET A 207 0.28 4.34 7.54
CA MET A 207 1.45 3.50 7.76
C MET A 207 1.33 2.73 9.07
N ILE A 208 1.47 1.42 9.03
CA ILE A 208 1.75 0.61 10.22
C ILE A 208 3.26 0.51 10.38
N THR A 209 3.75 0.79 11.58
CA THR A 209 5.16 0.60 11.93
C THR A 209 5.32 0.21 13.40
N HIS A 210 6.36 -0.56 13.68
CA HIS A 210 6.84 -0.83 15.06
C HIS A 210 7.99 0.11 15.45
N ASN A 211 8.53 0.86 14.51
CA ASN A 211 9.59 1.83 14.76
C ASN A 211 8.96 3.17 15.17
N MET A 212 9.13 3.53 16.46
CA MET A 212 8.59 4.76 17.02
C MET A 212 9.25 6.01 16.42
N GLU A 213 10.53 5.95 16.07
CA GLU A 213 11.23 7.07 15.43
C GLU A 213 10.61 7.36 14.07
N HIS A 214 10.40 6.35 13.24
CA HIS A 214 9.71 6.49 11.97
C HIS A 214 8.26 6.99 12.16
N ALA A 215 7.54 6.49 13.17
CA ALA A 215 6.16 6.92 13.40
C ALA A 215 6.05 8.43 13.69
N ILE A 216 6.99 8.95 14.48
CA ILE A 216 7.02 10.38 14.89
C ILE A 216 7.60 11.25 13.77
N GLU A 217 8.65 10.77 13.08
CA GLU A 217 9.35 11.56 12.07
C GLU A 217 8.52 11.76 10.80
N TYR A 218 7.76 10.72 10.39
CA TYR A 218 7.05 10.72 9.10
C TYR A 218 5.55 10.98 9.25
N GLY A 219 4.94 10.57 10.37
CA GLY A 219 3.52 10.78 10.61
C GLY A 219 3.19 12.19 11.10
N ASN A 220 2.16 12.83 10.53
CA ASN A 220 1.58 14.05 11.10
C ASN A 220 0.50 13.73 12.14
N ARG A 221 0.03 12.50 12.20
CA ARG A 221 -0.92 11.97 13.20
C ARG A 221 -0.52 10.57 13.65
N LEU A 222 -0.73 10.28 14.93
CA LEU A 222 -0.51 8.95 15.54
C LEU A 222 -1.85 8.36 16.01
N VAL A 223 -2.03 7.04 15.76
CA VAL A 223 -3.21 6.26 16.16
C VAL A 223 -2.77 4.92 16.77
#